data_7b2be45c4185eb657d2dca931ff90b0a
#
_entry.id   7b2be45c4185eb657d2dca931ff90b0a
#
_cell.length_a   1.000
_cell.length_b   1.000
_cell.length_c   1.000
_cell.angle_alpha   90.00
_cell.angle_beta   90.00
_cell.angle_gamma   90.00
#
_symmetry.space_group_name_H-M   'P 1'
#
loop_
_entity.id
_entity.type
_entity.pdbx_description
1 polymer ?
#
loop_
_entity_poly.entity_id
_entity_poly.type
_entity_poly.pdbx_seq_one_letter_code
_entity_poly.pdbx_strand_id
1 'polypeptide(L)'
;MTKQWKFYDEDDNKIKDIQEKFNVGKLVANIIANRNVGTDEDIRIFLEPTREDFHDPFLFNDMEKAVNRIIQAIENKEKVLIYGDYDVDGITSTTVLKKYLEERGLNVETYIPNRLFEGYGLNNKALDEIKQKGVNLIITVDCGISGVEEIAYANSLGIETIITDHHETGDVLPAAVAVVDAKRKDNTYPFRGLAGVGVVFKLIQAISITLKLEEKEYLKYLDFVCVGTISDIVPLVNENRVIAKLGLKLLNQTRNVGLKELIKSIEFKEINSSAVSFGIAPRINACGRMGHQEEALELFLTNNIEEAKTITEKLNNYNSTRQEIERKIFNEALEKIQNEGNKSNTIVLAGENWHHGVIGIVSSKITEMFFKPSILICIEGENGKGSGRSIPGFDLHDALTRCKDSLEKFGGHEMAVGLTLKSDKFEEFKNKFEEIAIEEKTSEIVPIINVDGIITLKDLNRKTIEELKLLEPFGDSNKEPLFVYKNLKIDSIRALTEGKHLKLTLRDINYRINAIGFNLGYLVDEYRIGDKIDLVGTIEINSFNGIESIQLNIKDIMKSF
;
A
#
# COMPACT_ATOMS: atom_id res chain seq x y z
N MET A 1 22.22 -0.18 14.52
CA MET A 1 21.16 -0.07 15.57
C MET A 1 20.74 -1.49 15.93
N THR A 2 20.72 -1.85 17.22
CA THR A 2 20.34 -3.20 17.66
C THR A 2 18.82 -3.32 17.61
N LYS A 3 18.31 -4.32 16.88
CA LYS A 3 16.89 -4.62 16.83
C LYS A 3 16.54 -5.66 17.88
N GLN A 4 15.33 -5.59 18.43
CA GLN A 4 14.81 -6.60 19.36
C GLN A 4 13.98 -7.63 18.59
N TRP A 5 14.31 -8.91 18.71
CA TRP A 5 13.51 -10.00 18.16
C TRP A 5 12.46 -10.42 19.19
N LYS A 6 11.20 -10.28 18.81
CA LYS A 6 10.07 -10.63 19.66
C LYS A 6 9.34 -11.83 19.05
N PHE A 7 9.22 -12.89 19.84
CA PHE A 7 8.45 -14.07 19.48
C PHE A 7 6.98 -13.85 19.83
N TYR A 8 6.09 -14.42 19.05
CA TYR A 8 4.70 -14.56 19.44
C TYR A 8 4.57 -15.61 20.55
N ASP A 9 3.54 -15.46 21.39
CA ASP A 9 3.23 -16.44 22.41
C ASP A 9 2.65 -17.71 21.74
N GLU A 10 3.31 -18.85 21.88
CA GLU A 10 2.86 -20.09 21.28
C GLU A 10 1.70 -20.69 22.10
N ASP A 11 0.56 -20.93 21.42
CA ASP A 11 -0.56 -21.71 21.95
C ASP A 11 -0.58 -23.09 21.28
N ASP A 12 0.09 -24.05 21.90
CA ASP A 12 0.21 -25.42 21.40
C ASP A 12 -1.15 -26.09 21.16
N ASN A 13 -2.18 -25.77 21.95
CA ASN A 13 -3.52 -26.32 21.79
C ASN A 13 -4.17 -25.77 20.52
N LYS A 14 -4.11 -24.46 20.31
CA LYS A 14 -4.63 -23.81 19.11
C LYS A 14 -3.90 -24.28 17.86
N ILE A 15 -2.56 -24.40 17.92
CA ILE A 15 -1.74 -24.89 16.80
C ILE A 15 -2.17 -26.31 16.42
N LYS A 16 -2.33 -27.21 17.42
CA LYS A 16 -2.74 -28.58 17.17
C LYS A 16 -4.15 -28.68 16.59
N ASP A 17 -5.09 -27.89 17.10
CA ASP A 17 -6.46 -27.82 16.59
C ASP A 17 -6.49 -27.40 15.11
N ILE A 18 -5.73 -26.35 14.75
CA ILE A 18 -5.60 -25.90 13.37
C ILE A 18 -4.99 -27.00 12.47
N GLN A 19 -3.93 -27.68 12.94
CA GLN A 19 -3.33 -28.78 12.18
C GLN A 19 -4.32 -29.90 11.86
N GLU A 20 -5.10 -30.33 12.87
CA GLU A 20 -6.05 -31.43 12.75
C GLU A 20 -7.25 -31.05 11.87
N LYS A 21 -7.80 -29.83 12.04
CA LYS A 21 -8.98 -29.37 11.30
C LYS A 21 -8.69 -29.06 9.83
N PHE A 22 -7.55 -28.45 9.56
CA PHE A 22 -7.23 -27.91 8.21
C PHE A 22 -6.16 -28.75 7.48
N ASN A 23 -5.68 -29.81 8.08
CA ASN A 23 -4.66 -30.70 7.50
C ASN A 23 -3.41 -29.95 7.00
N VAL A 24 -2.92 -28.99 7.78
CA VAL A 24 -1.72 -28.19 7.49
C VAL A 24 -0.57 -28.59 8.41
N GLY A 25 0.68 -28.32 7.98
CA GLY A 25 1.86 -28.57 8.80
C GLY A 25 1.94 -27.66 10.04
N LYS A 26 2.70 -28.09 11.06
CA LYS A 26 2.85 -27.33 12.33
C LYS A 26 3.28 -25.88 12.09
N LEU A 27 4.18 -25.64 11.13
CA LEU A 27 4.69 -24.31 10.84
C LEU A 27 3.60 -23.38 10.33
N VAL A 28 2.79 -23.83 9.38
CA VAL A 28 1.65 -23.08 8.85
C VAL A 28 0.60 -22.83 9.93
N ALA A 29 0.27 -23.85 10.72
CA ALA A 29 -0.67 -23.71 11.84
C ALA A 29 -0.20 -22.69 12.87
N ASN A 30 1.09 -22.67 13.21
CA ASN A 30 1.70 -21.68 14.10
C ASN A 30 1.57 -20.26 13.54
N ILE A 31 1.87 -20.07 12.26
CA ILE A 31 1.76 -18.74 11.61
C ILE A 31 0.30 -18.26 11.61
N ILE A 32 -0.66 -19.13 11.31
CA ILE A 32 -2.10 -18.79 11.36
C ILE A 32 -2.51 -18.38 12.79
N ALA A 33 -2.04 -19.12 13.80
CA ALA A 33 -2.28 -18.78 15.20
C ALA A 33 -1.69 -17.41 15.57
N ASN A 34 -0.45 -17.12 15.14
CA ASN A 34 0.25 -15.84 15.35
C ASN A 34 -0.47 -14.65 14.67
N ARG A 35 -1.11 -14.88 13.52
CA ARG A 35 -1.91 -13.87 12.80
C ARG A 35 -3.25 -13.58 13.47
N ASN A 36 -3.61 -14.33 14.53
CA ASN A 36 -4.92 -14.24 15.19
C ASN A 36 -6.10 -14.32 14.22
N VAL A 37 -5.97 -15.17 13.19
CA VAL A 37 -7.09 -15.48 12.31
C VAL A 37 -8.21 -16.07 13.17
N GLY A 38 -9.41 -15.47 13.10
CA GLY A 38 -10.47 -15.60 14.09
C GLY A 38 -11.05 -17.03 14.26
N THR A 39 -12.22 -17.27 13.67
CA THR A 39 -12.96 -18.55 13.75
C THR A 39 -12.41 -19.59 12.78
N ASP A 40 -12.90 -20.84 12.89
CA ASP A 40 -12.59 -21.90 11.92
C ASP A 40 -12.98 -21.49 10.48
N GLU A 41 -14.08 -20.74 10.33
CA GLU A 41 -14.49 -20.20 9.03
C GLU A 41 -13.53 -19.14 8.51
N ASP A 42 -13.04 -18.24 9.38
CA ASP A 42 -12.03 -17.26 8.98
C ASP A 42 -10.72 -17.94 8.55
N ILE A 43 -10.33 -19.04 9.21
CA ILE A 43 -9.15 -19.84 8.83
C ILE A 43 -9.37 -20.54 7.49
N ARG A 44 -10.56 -21.08 7.25
CA ARG A 44 -10.93 -21.65 5.94
C ARG A 44 -10.83 -20.58 4.84
N ILE A 45 -11.44 -19.42 5.04
CA ILE A 45 -11.38 -18.30 4.10
C ILE A 45 -9.92 -17.84 3.90
N PHE A 46 -9.13 -17.82 4.97
CA PHE A 46 -7.73 -17.45 4.91
C PHE A 46 -6.92 -18.40 4.00
N LEU A 47 -7.14 -19.70 4.12
CA LEU A 47 -6.44 -20.72 3.34
C LEU A 47 -6.99 -20.88 1.93
N GLU A 48 -8.29 -20.99 1.78
CA GLU A 48 -8.99 -21.35 0.55
C GLU A 48 -10.22 -20.47 0.30
N PRO A 49 -10.03 -19.14 0.06
CA PRO A 49 -11.16 -18.25 -0.22
C PRO A 49 -11.82 -18.58 -1.56
N THR A 50 -13.13 -18.46 -1.58
CA THR A 50 -13.98 -18.67 -2.74
C THR A 50 -14.81 -17.41 -3.02
N ARG A 51 -15.51 -17.34 -4.14
CA ARG A 51 -16.39 -16.22 -4.47
C ARG A 51 -17.62 -16.11 -3.56
N GLU A 52 -18.01 -17.23 -2.93
CA GLU A 52 -19.11 -17.30 -1.98
C GLU A 52 -18.78 -16.60 -0.65
N ASP A 53 -17.50 -16.27 -0.42
CA ASP A 53 -17.02 -15.60 0.79
C ASP A 53 -17.13 -14.06 0.72
N PHE A 54 -17.64 -13.51 -0.39
CA PHE A 54 -17.98 -12.09 -0.45
C PHE A 54 -19.23 -11.80 0.39
N HIS A 55 -19.15 -10.79 1.25
CA HIS A 55 -20.31 -10.34 2.01
C HIS A 55 -21.40 -9.78 1.11
N ASP A 56 -22.65 -9.76 1.61
CA ASP A 56 -23.75 -9.09 0.91
C ASP A 56 -23.47 -7.59 0.80
N PRO A 57 -23.42 -6.99 -0.41
CA PRO A 57 -23.15 -5.58 -0.58
C PRO A 57 -24.24 -4.67 0.02
N PHE A 58 -25.46 -5.16 0.20
CA PHE A 58 -26.55 -4.38 0.80
C PHE A 58 -26.43 -4.23 2.32
N LEU A 59 -25.43 -4.83 2.95
CA LEU A 59 -25.07 -4.54 4.33
C LEU A 59 -24.41 -3.16 4.50
N PHE A 60 -23.92 -2.53 3.42
CA PHE A 60 -23.47 -1.14 3.49
C PHE A 60 -24.65 -0.19 3.69
N ASN A 61 -24.47 0.77 4.59
CA ASN A 61 -25.40 1.90 4.70
C ASN A 61 -25.49 2.63 3.35
N ASP A 62 -26.67 3.09 3.00
CA ASP A 62 -27.00 3.81 1.76
C ASP A 62 -26.72 3.06 0.44
N MET A 63 -26.27 1.79 0.44
CA MET A 63 -26.03 1.02 -0.80
C MET A 63 -27.30 0.96 -1.67
N GLU A 64 -28.45 0.69 -1.08
CA GLU A 64 -29.71 0.65 -1.81
C GLU A 64 -30.06 2.00 -2.46
N LYS A 65 -29.82 3.12 -1.75
CA LYS A 65 -30.00 4.47 -2.31
C LYS A 65 -29.06 4.74 -3.48
N ALA A 66 -27.78 4.37 -3.34
CA ALA A 66 -26.78 4.52 -4.39
C ALA A 66 -27.19 3.73 -5.65
N VAL A 67 -27.55 2.45 -5.47
CA VAL A 67 -28.00 1.57 -6.56
C VAL A 67 -29.23 2.13 -7.26
N ASN A 68 -30.27 2.50 -6.51
CA ASN A 68 -31.49 3.04 -7.08
C ASN A 68 -31.24 4.33 -7.88
N ARG A 69 -30.39 5.23 -7.36
CA ARG A 69 -30.04 6.47 -8.08
C ARG A 69 -29.25 6.22 -9.37
N ILE A 70 -28.34 5.24 -9.34
CA ILE A 70 -27.57 4.86 -10.54
C ILE A 70 -28.48 4.19 -11.56
N ILE A 71 -29.40 3.31 -11.16
CA ILE A 71 -30.37 2.69 -12.08
C ILE A 71 -31.26 3.76 -12.72
N GLN A 72 -31.72 4.74 -11.96
CA GLN A 72 -32.45 5.88 -12.49
C GLN A 72 -31.62 6.64 -13.56
N ALA A 73 -30.31 6.84 -13.31
CA ALA A 73 -29.44 7.48 -14.29
C ALA A 73 -29.30 6.64 -15.57
N ILE A 74 -29.23 5.30 -15.44
CA ILE A 74 -29.19 4.37 -16.59
C ILE A 74 -30.49 4.48 -17.39
N GLU A 75 -31.64 4.42 -16.76
CA GLU A 75 -32.96 4.49 -17.39
C GLU A 75 -33.19 5.83 -18.12
N ASN A 76 -32.80 6.92 -17.49
CA ASN A 76 -32.94 8.28 -18.02
C ASN A 76 -31.81 8.67 -19.00
N LYS A 77 -30.77 7.83 -19.17
CA LYS A 77 -29.57 8.12 -19.97
C LYS A 77 -28.90 9.42 -19.53
N GLU A 78 -28.80 9.63 -18.22
CA GLU A 78 -28.19 10.83 -17.67
C GLU A 78 -26.70 10.88 -17.94
N LYS A 79 -26.14 12.08 -17.97
CA LYS A 79 -24.69 12.27 -18.04
C LYS A 79 -24.11 12.16 -16.63
N VAL A 80 -23.29 11.16 -16.40
CA VAL A 80 -22.65 10.84 -15.13
C VAL A 80 -21.16 11.15 -15.21
N LEU A 81 -20.59 11.67 -14.12
CA LEU A 81 -19.16 11.85 -13.99
C LEU A 81 -18.65 11.05 -12.79
N ILE A 82 -17.57 10.30 -13.00
CA ILE A 82 -16.82 9.65 -11.92
C ILE A 82 -15.67 10.57 -11.53
N TYR A 83 -15.64 10.94 -10.26
CA TYR A 83 -14.59 11.76 -9.67
C TYR A 83 -13.69 10.86 -8.83
N GLY A 84 -12.47 10.58 -9.28
CA GLY A 84 -11.54 9.65 -8.62
C GLY A 84 -10.34 10.34 -7.99
N ASP A 85 -9.50 9.55 -7.31
CA ASP A 85 -8.17 9.98 -6.87
C ASP A 85 -7.10 9.60 -7.90
N TYR A 86 -5.90 10.19 -7.75
CA TYR A 86 -4.76 10.10 -8.70
C TYR A 86 -3.84 8.90 -8.42
N ASP A 87 -4.02 8.15 -7.38
CA ASP A 87 -3.20 6.98 -7.08
C ASP A 87 -3.77 5.67 -7.69
N VAL A 88 -3.15 4.54 -7.37
CA VAL A 88 -3.56 3.26 -7.98
C VAL A 88 -4.98 2.89 -7.60
N ASP A 89 -5.38 3.14 -6.35
CA ASP A 89 -6.72 2.80 -5.87
C ASP A 89 -7.78 3.66 -6.57
N GLY A 90 -7.59 4.98 -6.63
CA GLY A 90 -8.47 5.90 -7.35
C GLY A 90 -8.54 5.61 -8.85
N ILE A 91 -7.41 5.34 -9.51
CA ILE A 91 -7.34 5.01 -10.95
C ILE A 91 -8.06 3.68 -11.25
N THR A 92 -7.83 2.64 -10.44
CA THR A 92 -8.50 1.34 -10.64
C THR A 92 -9.99 1.42 -10.31
N SER A 93 -10.37 2.15 -9.28
CA SER A 93 -11.76 2.47 -8.91
C SER A 93 -12.51 3.14 -10.07
N THR A 94 -11.90 4.21 -10.61
CA THR A 94 -12.45 4.95 -11.76
C THR A 94 -12.58 4.04 -12.99
N THR A 95 -11.55 3.24 -13.27
CA THR A 95 -11.56 2.30 -14.41
C THR A 95 -12.69 1.28 -14.30
N VAL A 96 -12.81 0.64 -13.13
CA VAL A 96 -13.82 -0.42 -12.89
C VAL A 96 -15.22 0.16 -13.03
N LEU A 97 -15.51 1.27 -12.35
CA LEU A 97 -16.84 1.85 -12.37
C LEU A 97 -17.21 2.39 -13.76
N LYS A 98 -16.30 3.08 -14.45
CA LYS A 98 -16.51 3.59 -15.80
C LYS A 98 -16.84 2.47 -16.78
N LYS A 99 -15.98 1.44 -16.87
CA LYS A 99 -16.20 0.31 -17.78
C LYS A 99 -17.52 -0.40 -17.47
N TYR A 100 -17.83 -0.60 -16.19
CA TYR A 100 -19.07 -1.26 -15.77
C TYR A 100 -20.32 -0.46 -16.17
N LEU A 101 -20.34 0.87 -15.96
CA LEU A 101 -21.49 1.72 -16.29
C LEU A 101 -21.65 1.95 -17.80
N GLU A 102 -20.56 2.09 -18.56
CA GLU A 102 -20.59 2.20 -20.02
C GLU A 102 -21.13 0.95 -20.69
N GLU A 103 -20.81 -0.24 -20.17
CA GLU A 103 -21.43 -1.50 -20.65
C GLU A 103 -22.95 -1.55 -20.41
N ARG A 104 -23.48 -0.69 -19.57
CA ARG A 104 -24.94 -0.54 -19.29
C ARG A 104 -25.55 0.66 -20.00
N GLY A 105 -24.80 1.25 -20.93
CA GLY A 105 -25.27 2.29 -21.82
C GLY A 105 -25.26 3.71 -21.25
N LEU A 106 -24.60 3.94 -20.09
CA LEU A 106 -24.39 5.29 -19.59
C LEU A 106 -23.26 6.01 -20.35
N ASN A 107 -23.45 7.33 -20.52
CA ASN A 107 -22.37 8.21 -20.95
C ASN A 107 -21.61 8.68 -19.70
N VAL A 108 -20.39 8.17 -19.52
CA VAL A 108 -19.60 8.38 -18.30
C VAL A 108 -18.35 9.20 -18.60
N GLU A 109 -18.29 10.41 -18.06
CA GLU A 109 -17.06 11.21 -18.00
C GLU A 109 -16.27 10.87 -16.73
N THR A 110 -15.01 11.24 -16.73
CA THR A 110 -14.11 11.05 -15.58
C THR A 110 -13.39 12.37 -15.27
N TYR A 111 -13.09 12.54 -14.00
CA TYR A 111 -12.23 13.61 -13.52
C TYR A 111 -11.29 13.06 -12.46
N ILE A 112 -10.00 13.34 -12.61
CA ILE A 112 -8.99 12.98 -11.63
C ILE A 112 -8.19 14.25 -11.33
N PRO A 113 -8.21 14.75 -10.09
CA PRO A 113 -7.55 16.00 -9.74
C PRO A 113 -6.04 15.89 -9.92
N ASN A 114 -5.41 17.00 -10.32
CA ASN A 114 -3.97 17.05 -10.45
C ASN A 114 -3.32 17.19 -9.07
N ARG A 115 -2.57 16.16 -8.65
CA ARG A 115 -1.90 16.10 -7.35
C ARG A 115 -1.04 17.33 -7.04
N LEU A 116 -0.37 17.89 -8.06
CA LEU A 116 0.61 18.96 -7.89
C LEU A 116 -0.05 20.33 -7.68
N PHE A 117 -1.21 20.56 -8.33
CA PHE A 117 -1.87 21.87 -8.38
C PHE A 117 -3.17 21.93 -7.60
N GLU A 118 -3.93 20.84 -7.55
CA GLU A 118 -5.27 20.80 -6.95
C GLU A 118 -5.26 20.10 -5.57
N GLY A 119 -4.35 19.16 -5.36
CA GLY A 119 -4.27 18.38 -4.13
C GLY A 119 -5.19 17.15 -4.17
N TYR A 120 -5.65 16.72 -2.99
CA TYR A 120 -6.51 15.55 -2.79
C TYR A 120 -7.98 15.98 -2.62
N GLY A 121 -8.89 15.18 -3.18
CA GLY A 121 -10.33 15.33 -2.99
C GLY A 121 -11.01 16.31 -3.95
N LEU A 122 -12.27 16.60 -3.67
CA LEU A 122 -13.06 17.53 -4.49
C LEU A 122 -12.59 18.97 -4.31
N ASN A 123 -12.82 19.79 -5.35
CA ASN A 123 -12.59 21.23 -5.27
C ASN A 123 -13.67 21.98 -6.06
N ASN A 124 -14.02 23.19 -5.59
CA ASN A 124 -15.11 23.98 -6.16
C ASN A 124 -14.88 24.38 -7.62
N LYS A 125 -13.62 24.64 -8.02
CA LYS A 125 -13.30 24.99 -9.40
C LYS A 125 -13.62 23.82 -10.36
N ALA A 126 -13.26 22.61 -9.98
CA ALA A 126 -13.60 21.42 -10.75
C ALA A 126 -15.13 21.25 -10.84
N LEU A 127 -15.86 21.48 -9.75
CA LEU A 127 -17.33 21.39 -9.73
C LEU A 127 -17.98 22.40 -10.68
N ASP A 128 -17.45 23.62 -10.79
CA ASP A 128 -17.91 24.63 -11.76
C ASP A 128 -17.71 24.15 -13.22
N GLU A 129 -16.55 23.60 -13.52
CA GLU A 129 -16.24 23.05 -14.84
C GLU A 129 -17.13 21.84 -15.17
N ILE A 130 -17.38 20.96 -14.21
CA ILE A 130 -18.27 19.80 -14.34
C ILE A 130 -19.71 20.25 -14.60
N LYS A 131 -20.17 21.27 -13.91
CA LYS A 131 -21.52 21.84 -14.15
C LYS A 131 -21.68 22.36 -15.57
N GLN A 132 -20.68 23.06 -16.12
CA GLN A 132 -20.70 23.56 -17.49
C GLN A 132 -20.81 22.45 -18.53
N LYS A 133 -20.32 21.25 -18.22
CA LYS A 133 -20.45 20.05 -19.06
C LYS A 133 -21.84 19.41 -19.03
N GLY A 134 -22.76 19.92 -18.21
CA GLY A 134 -24.13 19.42 -18.10
C GLY A 134 -24.24 18.09 -17.34
N VAL A 135 -23.33 17.83 -16.41
CA VAL A 135 -23.38 16.66 -15.53
C VAL A 135 -24.45 16.87 -14.47
N ASN A 136 -25.24 15.82 -14.22
CA ASN A 136 -26.31 15.82 -13.22
C ASN A 136 -25.97 14.99 -11.98
N LEU A 137 -25.13 13.97 -12.16
CA LEU A 137 -24.71 13.05 -11.11
C LEU A 137 -23.20 12.88 -11.10
N ILE A 138 -22.58 13.15 -9.95
CA ILE A 138 -21.19 12.79 -9.67
C ILE A 138 -21.17 11.56 -8.78
N ILE A 139 -20.34 10.56 -9.14
CA ILE A 139 -20.01 9.43 -8.26
C ILE A 139 -18.54 9.58 -7.88
N THR A 140 -18.25 9.82 -6.61
CA THR A 140 -16.87 9.86 -6.15
C THR A 140 -16.38 8.44 -5.88
N VAL A 141 -15.13 8.17 -6.16
CA VAL A 141 -14.48 6.89 -5.89
C VAL A 141 -13.14 7.15 -5.21
N ASP A 142 -12.90 6.48 -4.09
CA ASP A 142 -11.67 6.62 -3.30
C ASP A 142 -11.42 8.07 -2.79
N CYS A 143 -12.47 8.84 -2.68
CA CYS A 143 -12.45 10.20 -2.14
C CYS A 143 -13.88 10.68 -1.86
N GLY A 144 -13.98 11.82 -1.17
CA GLY A 144 -15.23 12.54 -1.01
C GLY A 144 -15.82 12.53 0.40
N ILE A 145 -15.44 11.57 1.26
CA ILE A 145 -15.99 11.47 2.62
C ILE A 145 -15.67 12.70 3.50
N SER A 146 -14.55 13.35 3.26
CA SER A 146 -14.15 14.59 3.93
C SER A 146 -14.70 15.87 3.28
N GLY A 147 -15.27 15.77 2.07
CA GLY A 147 -15.69 16.90 1.23
C GLY A 147 -17.07 17.48 1.60
N VAL A 148 -17.32 17.78 2.86
CA VAL A 148 -18.64 18.27 3.34
C VAL A 148 -19.03 19.58 2.66
N GLU A 149 -18.11 20.54 2.56
CA GLU A 149 -18.35 21.86 1.96
C GLU A 149 -18.47 21.76 0.44
N GLU A 150 -17.62 20.96 -0.21
CA GLU A 150 -17.63 20.75 -1.65
C GLU A 150 -18.90 20.04 -2.12
N ILE A 151 -19.39 19.05 -1.36
CA ILE A 151 -20.66 18.38 -1.66
C ILE A 151 -21.86 19.34 -1.45
N ALA A 152 -21.83 20.18 -0.42
CA ALA A 152 -22.84 21.22 -0.25
C ALA A 152 -22.81 22.22 -1.41
N TYR A 153 -21.63 22.56 -1.92
CA TYR A 153 -21.47 23.40 -3.10
C TYR A 153 -22.02 22.72 -4.36
N ALA A 154 -21.69 21.44 -4.61
CA ALA A 154 -22.25 20.66 -5.72
C ALA A 154 -23.78 20.65 -5.70
N ASN A 155 -24.38 20.44 -4.53
CA ASN A 155 -25.84 20.50 -4.33
C ASN A 155 -26.41 21.89 -4.71
N SER A 156 -25.72 22.99 -4.36
CA SER A 156 -26.13 24.34 -4.72
C SER A 156 -26.10 24.60 -6.23
N LEU A 157 -25.24 23.90 -6.95
CA LEU A 157 -25.18 23.89 -8.41
C LEU A 157 -26.23 22.96 -9.05
N GLY A 158 -27.02 22.24 -8.26
CA GLY A 158 -27.98 21.25 -8.74
C GLY A 158 -27.31 20.00 -9.32
N ILE A 159 -26.19 19.59 -8.76
CA ILE A 159 -25.49 18.33 -9.06
C ILE A 159 -25.72 17.39 -7.88
N GLU A 160 -26.31 16.23 -8.12
CA GLU A 160 -26.43 15.19 -7.11
C GLU A 160 -25.12 14.39 -7.00
N THR A 161 -24.84 13.88 -5.80
CA THR A 161 -23.60 13.15 -5.54
C THR A 161 -23.85 11.82 -4.87
N ILE A 162 -23.08 10.80 -5.25
CA ILE A 162 -22.93 9.53 -4.54
C ILE A 162 -21.46 9.42 -4.13
N ILE A 163 -21.20 9.16 -2.87
CA ILE A 163 -19.84 8.98 -2.35
C ILE A 163 -19.58 7.49 -2.17
N THR A 164 -18.48 7.00 -2.76
CA THR A 164 -17.89 5.70 -2.43
C THR A 164 -16.47 5.95 -1.96
N ASP A 165 -16.21 5.67 -0.69
CA ASP A 165 -14.94 5.99 -0.05
C ASP A 165 -14.60 4.92 1.00
N HIS A 166 -13.37 4.93 1.50
CA HIS A 166 -12.90 4.05 2.55
C HIS A 166 -12.03 4.77 3.60
N HIS A 167 -11.92 6.08 3.49
CA HIS A 167 -11.17 6.90 4.44
C HIS A 167 -11.94 7.14 5.74
N GLU A 168 -11.24 7.56 6.80
CA GLU A 168 -11.88 7.86 8.09
C GLU A 168 -12.90 9.00 7.94
N THR A 169 -14.06 8.80 8.54
CA THR A 169 -15.13 9.79 8.49
C THR A 169 -14.94 10.89 9.53
N GLY A 170 -15.29 12.12 9.16
CA GLY A 170 -15.43 13.20 10.12
C GLY A 170 -16.66 13.04 11.04
N ASP A 171 -16.90 14.04 11.88
CA ASP A 171 -18.09 14.08 12.75
C ASP A 171 -19.39 14.29 11.96
N VAL A 172 -19.31 14.94 10.81
CA VAL A 172 -20.44 15.23 9.92
C VAL A 172 -20.19 14.57 8.57
N LEU A 173 -21.15 13.77 8.10
CA LEU A 173 -21.10 13.20 6.77
C LEU A 173 -21.53 14.24 5.71
N PRO A 174 -20.96 14.21 4.50
CA PRO A 174 -21.41 15.04 3.38
C PRO A 174 -22.89 14.79 3.05
N ALA A 175 -23.61 15.85 2.67
CA ALA A 175 -25.04 15.81 2.31
C ALA A 175 -25.23 15.25 0.88
N ALA A 176 -24.71 14.08 0.59
CA ALA A 176 -24.87 13.36 -0.67
C ALA A 176 -26.17 12.55 -0.70
N VAL A 177 -26.61 12.12 -1.89
CA VAL A 177 -27.74 11.19 -2.07
C VAL A 177 -27.47 9.87 -1.34
N ALA A 178 -26.23 9.39 -1.41
CA ALA A 178 -25.77 8.20 -0.71
C ALA A 178 -24.28 8.34 -0.33
N VAL A 179 -23.93 7.80 0.82
CA VAL A 179 -22.54 7.71 1.32
C VAL A 179 -22.24 6.26 1.64
N VAL A 180 -21.49 5.60 0.78
CA VAL A 180 -21.10 4.19 0.90
C VAL A 180 -19.66 4.12 1.40
N ASP A 181 -19.51 3.88 2.71
CA ASP A 181 -18.22 3.79 3.37
C ASP A 181 -18.32 2.88 4.60
N ALA A 182 -17.43 1.89 4.69
CA ALA A 182 -17.38 0.94 5.80
C ALA A 182 -16.86 1.55 7.11
N LYS A 183 -16.25 2.72 7.08
CA LYS A 183 -15.72 3.41 8.27
C LYS A 183 -16.71 4.38 8.92
N ARG A 184 -17.90 4.54 8.36
CA ARG A 184 -18.97 5.32 8.99
C ARG A 184 -19.22 4.83 10.42
N LYS A 185 -19.57 5.76 11.32
CA LYS A 185 -19.87 5.47 12.72
C LYS A 185 -21.11 4.56 12.88
N ASP A 186 -22.07 4.70 11.99
CA ASP A 186 -23.32 3.90 11.93
C ASP A 186 -23.21 2.68 11.01
N ASN A 187 -22.02 2.31 10.60
CA ASN A 187 -21.79 1.23 9.64
C ASN A 187 -22.29 -0.13 10.14
N THR A 188 -22.93 -0.87 9.23
CA THR A 188 -23.42 -2.25 9.44
C THR A 188 -22.68 -3.29 8.59
N TYR A 189 -21.76 -2.85 7.73
CA TYR A 189 -20.95 -3.74 6.93
C TYR A 189 -19.90 -4.44 7.79
N PRO A 190 -19.75 -5.78 7.70
CA PRO A 190 -18.95 -6.54 8.66
C PRO A 190 -17.43 -6.33 8.56
N PHE A 191 -16.93 -5.82 7.42
CA PHE A 191 -15.51 -5.61 7.19
C PHE A 191 -15.19 -4.16 6.86
N ARG A 192 -14.44 -3.49 7.73
CA ARG A 192 -14.11 -2.06 7.62
C ARG A 192 -12.84 -1.77 6.82
N GLY A 193 -12.12 -2.80 6.41
CA GLY A 193 -10.78 -2.66 5.82
C GLY A 193 -10.73 -2.69 4.30
N LEU A 194 -11.85 -2.51 3.58
CA LEU A 194 -11.83 -2.44 2.12
C LEU A 194 -11.04 -1.23 1.64
N ALA A 195 -10.34 -1.35 0.50
CA ALA A 195 -9.83 -0.23 -0.29
C ALA A 195 -10.96 0.46 -1.06
N GLY A 196 -10.73 1.65 -1.61
CA GLY A 196 -11.72 2.38 -2.41
C GLY A 196 -12.24 1.56 -3.58
N VAL A 197 -11.38 0.86 -4.31
CA VAL A 197 -11.79 -0.05 -5.39
C VAL A 197 -12.59 -1.26 -4.88
N GLY A 198 -12.35 -1.69 -3.65
CA GLY A 198 -13.15 -2.71 -2.98
C GLY A 198 -14.57 -2.23 -2.73
N VAL A 199 -14.76 -0.98 -2.30
CA VAL A 199 -16.09 -0.36 -2.15
C VAL A 199 -16.78 -0.22 -3.51
N VAL A 200 -16.07 0.20 -4.55
CA VAL A 200 -16.59 0.23 -5.93
C VAL A 200 -16.99 -1.16 -6.41
N PHE A 201 -16.19 -2.19 -6.11
CA PHE A 201 -16.54 -3.58 -6.42
C PHE A 201 -17.84 -4.00 -5.76
N LYS A 202 -18.08 -3.62 -4.50
CA LYS A 202 -19.35 -3.89 -3.80
C LYS A 202 -20.52 -3.12 -4.44
N LEU A 203 -20.29 -1.90 -4.91
CA LEU A 203 -21.31 -1.12 -5.62
C LEU A 203 -21.72 -1.82 -6.94
N ILE A 204 -20.78 -2.23 -7.77
CA ILE A 204 -21.09 -2.93 -9.03
C ILE A 204 -21.69 -4.32 -8.79
N GLN A 205 -21.33 -5.00 -7.70
CA GLN A 205 -21.97 -6.24 -7.26
C GLN A 205 -23.44 -5.98 -6.92
N ALA A 206 -23.76 -4.95 -6.12
CA ALA A 206 -25.12 -4.58 -5.75
C ALA A 206 -25.98 -4.21 -6.96
N ILE A 207 -25.44 -3.41 -7.90
CA ILE A 207 -26.12 -3.08 -9.16
C ILE A 207 -26.39 -4.35 -9.97
N SER A 208 -25.42 -5.27 -10.08
CA SER A 208 -25.58 -6.54 -10.81
C SER A 208 -26.67 -7.41 -10.21
N ILE A 209 -26.75 -7.51 -8.86
CA ILE A 209 -27.80 -8.26 -8.15
C ILE A 209 -29.17 -7.64 -8.44
N THR A 210 -29.31 -6.32 -8.34
CA THR A 210 -30.57 -5.61 -8.57
C THR A 210 -31.05 -5.78 -10.02
N LEU A 211 -30.15 -5.70 -10.99
CA LEU A 211 -30.43 -5.91 -12.41
C LEU A 211 -30.53 -7.39 -12.79
N LYS A 212 -30.39 -8.31 -11.84
CA LYS A 212 -30.40 -9.78 -12.04
C LYS A 212 -29.41 -10.26 -13.11
N LEU A 213 -28.21 -9.69 -13.12
CA LEU A 213 -27.13 -10.07 -14.01
C LEU A 213 -26.36 -11.26 -13.44
N GLU A 214 -25.63 -11.97 -14.32
CA GLU A 214 -24.75 -13.04 -13.91
C GLU A 214 -23.55 -12.50 -13.12
N GLU A 215 -23.05 -13.26 -12.15
CA GLU A 215 -21.90 -12.87 -11.30
C GLU A 215 -20.64 -12.51 -12.12
N LYS A 216 -20.46 -13.12 -13.29
CA LYS A 216 -19.34 -12.81 -14.17
C LYS A 216 -19.27 -11.32 -14.56
N GLU A 217 -20.40 -10.59 -14.51
CA GLU A 217 -20.49 -9.19 -14.91
C GLU A 217 -19.75 -8.25 -13.95
N TYR A 218 -19.59 -8.64 -12.69
CA TYR A 218 -18.75 -7.90 -11.75
C TYR A 218 -17.43 -8.62 -11.42
N LEU A 219 -17.41 -9.97 -11.39
CA LEU A 219 -16.20 -10.74 -11.07
C LEU A 219 -15.08 -10.55 -12.11
N LYS A 220 -15.40 -10.22 -13.35
CA LYS A 220 -14.42 -9.99 -14.43
C LYS A 220 -13.48 -8.79 -14.16
N TYR A 221 -13.80 -7.93 -13.19
CA TYR A 221 -12.99 -6.78 -12.79
C TYR A 221 -12.05 -7.06 -11.62
N LEU A 222 -12.05 -8.28 -11.07
CA LEU A 222 -11.20 -8.62 -9.93
C LEU A 222 -9.70 -8.44 -10.21
N ASP A 223 -9.26 -8.44 -11.46
CA ASP A 223 -7.88 -8.12 -11.82
C ASP A 223 -7.52 -6.66 -11.47
N PHE A 224 -8.39 -5.69 -11.76
CA PHE A 224 -8.20 -4.31 -11.34
C PHE A 224 -8.42 -4.13 -9.84
N VAL A 225 -9.46 -4.77 -9.29
CA VAL A 225 -9.80 -4.65 -7.86
C VAL A 225 -8.64 -5.14 -6.99
N CYS A 226 -7.98 -6.24 -7.36
CA CYS A 226 -6.82 -6.71 -6.60
C CYS A 226 -5.60 -5.79 -6.75
N VAL A 227 -5.41 -5.15 -7.91
CA VAL A 227 -4.31 -4.19 -8.11
C VAL A 227 -4.49 -2.99 -7.19
N GLY A 228 -5.67 -2.37 -7.13
CA GLY A 228 -5.94 -1.26 -6.21
C GLY A 228 -5.82 -1.69 -4.74
N THR A 229 -6.51 -2.78 -4.36
CA THR A 229 -6.49 -3.29 -2.98
C THR A 229 -5.08 -3.57 -2.45
N ILE A 230 -4.21 -4.22 -3.25
CA ILE A 230 -2.82 -4.50 -2.84
C ILE A 230 -2.00 -3.21 -2.79
N SER A 231 -2.24 -2.29 -3.71
CA SER A 231 -1.46 -1.05 -3.83
C SER A 231 -1.76 -0.03 -2.74
N ASP A 232 -2.97 -0.01 -2.22
CA ASP A 232 -3.41 0.86 -1.13
C ASP A 232 -2.94 0.39 0.26
N ILE A 233 -2.31 -0.80 0.31
CA ILE A 233 -1.71 -1.37 1.53
C ILE A 233 -2.76 -1.60 2.63
N VAL A 234 -4.01 -1.89 2.27
CA VAL A 234 -5.06 -2.30 3.22
C VAL A 234 -4.83 -3.72 3.74
N PRO A 235 -5.38 -4.08 4.91
CA PRO A 235 -5.23 -5.41 5.49
C PRO A 235 -5.65 -6.53 4.54
N LEU A 236 -4.74 -7.46 4.18
CA LEU A 236 -5.02 -8.61 3.31
C LEU A 236 -5.66 -9.79 4.09
N VAL A 237 -6.74 -9.49 4.78
CA VAL A 237 -7.58 -10.42 5.53
C VAL A 237 -9.03 -10.29 5.09
N ASN A 238 -9.91 -11.19 5.51
CA ASN A 238 -11.34 -11.18 5.20
C ASN A 238 -11.59 -10.98 3.68
N GLU A 239 -12.47 -10.08 3.26
CA GLU A 239 -12.78 -9.84 1.84
C GLU A 239 -11.60 -9.37 0.99
N ASN A 240 -10.69 -8.56 1.53
CA ASN A 240 -9.49 -8.16 0.81
C ASN A 240 -8.61 -9.36 0.43
N ARG A 241 -8.59 -10.39 1.28
CA ARG A 241 -7.88 -11.63 0.96
C ARG A 241 -8.59 -12.40 -0.15
N VAL A 242 -9.92 -12.46 -0.14
CA VAL A 242 -10.71 -13.03 -1.25
C VAL A 242 -10.40 -12.30 -2.56
N ILE A 243 -10.50 -10.97 -2.54
CA ILE A 243 -10.16 -10.10 -3.67
C ILE A 243 -8.74 -10.38 -4.16
N ALA A 244 -7.74 -10.34 -3.27
CA ALA A 244 -6.35 -10.51 -3.66
C ALA A 244 -6.07 -11.91 -4.22
N LYS A 245 -6.58 -12.98 -3.59
CA LYS A 245 -6.31 -14.36 -4.01
C LYS A 245 -6.99 -14.71 -5.33
N LEU A 246 -8.27 -14.34 -5.51
CA LEU A 246 -9.00 -14.56 -6.76
C LEU A 246 -8.53 -13.58 -7.85
N GLY A 247 -8.32 -12.33 -7.49
CA GLY A 247 -7.89 -11.29 -8.42
C GLY A 247 -6.49 -11.53 -8.99
N LEU A 248 -5.52 -12.00 -8.19
CA LEU A 248 -4.20 -12.36 -8.71
C LEU A 248 -4.25 -13.52 -9.72
N LYS A 249 -5.14 -14.51 -9.52
CA LYS A 249 -5.37 -15.56 -10.52
C LYS A 249 -5.90 -14.98 -11.83
N LEU A 250 -6.84 -14.03 -11.76
CA LEU A 250 -7.39 -13.37 -12.94
C LEU A 250 -6.35 -12.45 -13.57
N LEU A 251 -5.58 -11.70 -12.78
CA LEU A 251 -4.54 -10.77 -13.23
C LEU A 251 -3.47 -11.47 -14.09
N ASN A 252 -3.05 -12.67 -13.71
CA ASN A 252 -2.11 -13.48 -14.52
C ASN A 252 -2.69 -13.91 -15.88
N GLN A 253 -4.00 -13.78 -16.07
CA GLN A 253 -4.72 -14.12 -17.30
C GLN A 253 -5.55 -12.93 -17.79
N THR A 254 -5.22 -11.72 -17.38
CA THR A 254 -6.00 -10.52 -17.70
C THR A 254 -6.23 -10.37 -19.19
N ARG A 255 -7.44 -9.94 -19.56
CA ARG A 255 -7.83 -9.63 -20.93
C ARG A 255 -7.75 -8.14 -21.23
N ASN A 256 -7.54 -7.30 -20.22
CA ASN A 256 -7.36 -5.87 -20.44
C ASN A 256 -6.04 -5.61 -21.18
N VAL A 257 -6.12 -4.89 -22.27
CA VAL A 257 -4.97 -4.64 -23.17
C VAL A 257 -3.88 -3.84 -22.46
N GLY A 258 -4.26 -2.74 -21.79
CA GLY A 258 -3.30 -1.87 -21.11
C GLY A 258 -2.63 -2.56 -19.92
N LEU A 259 -3.41 -3.23 -19.07
CA LEU A 259 -2.87 -3.96 -17.93
C LEU A 259 -1.92 -5.09 -18.37
N LYS A 260 -2.24 -5.77 -19.48
CA LYS A 260 -1.39 -6.81 -20.07
C LYS A 260 -0.06 -6.25 -20.58
N GLU A 261 -0.08 -5.09 -21.25
CA GLU A 261 1.16 -4.46 -21.74
C GLU A 261 2.00 -3.94 -20.57
N LEU A 262 1.36 -3.39 -19.53
CA LEU A 262 2.06 -2.98 -18.30
C LEU A 262 2.74 -4.17 -17.60
N ILE A 263 2.05 -5.31 -17.47
CA ILE A 263 2.60 -6.54 -16.90
C ILE A 263 3.80 -7.04 -17.72
N LYS A 264 3.75 -6.99 -19.04
CA LYS A 264 4.89 -7.40 -19.88
C LYS A 264 6.12 -6.52 -19.70
N SER A 265 5.94 -5.28 -19.26
CA SER A 265 7.04 -4.32 -19.05
C SER A 265 7.77 -4.50 -17.73
N ILE A 266 7.29 -5.35 -16.85
CA ILE A 266 7.90 -5.64 -15.55
C ILE A 266 8.62 -7.00 -15.58
N GLU A 267 9.72 -7.11 -14.81
CA GLU A 267 10.59 -8.29 -14.81
C GLU A 267 10.16 -9.34 -13.76
N PHE A 268 8.87 -9.69 -13.73
CA PHE A 268 8.35 -10.74 -12.85
C PHE A 268 7.87 -11.93 -13.68
N LYS A 269 8.22 -13.16 -13.25
CA LYS A 269 7.79 -14.39 -13.91
C LYS A 269 6.31 -14.69 -13.67
N GLU A 270 5.83 -14.39 -12.49
CA GLU A 270 4.46 -14.57 -12.04
C GLU A 270 4.03 -13.31 -11.29
N ILE A 271 2.80 -12.87 -11.52
CA ILE A 271 2.25 -11.70 -10.85
C ILE A 271 1.64 -12.12 -9.52
N ASN A 272 2.39 -11.88 -8.47
CA ASN A 272 1.98 -12.01 -7.08
C ASN A 272 1.82 -10.62 -6.43
N SER A 273 1.53 -10.55 -5.13
CA SER A 273 1.36 -9.28 -4.42
C SER A 273 2.62 -8.39 -4.48
N SER A 274 3.82 -8.99 -4.43
CA SER A 274 5.08 -8.25 -4.58
C SER A 274 5.23 -7.64 -5.97
N ALA A 275 4.85 -8.36 -7.04
CA ALA A 275 4.86 -7.84 -8.40
C ALA A 275 3.88 -6.66 -8.57
N VAL A 276 2.72 -6.70 -7.90
CA VAL A 276 1.79 -5.56 -7.86
C VAL A 276 2.43 -4.39 -7.11
N SER A 277 2.89 -4.59 -5.87
CA SER A 277 3.40 -3.51 -5.00
C SER A 277 4.69 -2.87 -5.52
N PHE A 278 5.60 -3.63 -6.13
CA PHE A 278 6.92 -3.15 -6.55
C PHE A 278 7.10 -3.05 -8.07
N GLY A 279 6.22 -3.67 -8.85
CA GLY A 279 6.23 -3.63 -10.31
C GLY A 279 5.14 -2.71 -10.87
N ILE A 280 3.87 -3.03 -10.66
CA ILE A 280 2.73 -2.33 -11.27
C ILE A 280 2.47 -0.99 -10.58
N ALA A 281 2.23 -0.99 -9.29
CA ALA A 281 1.82 0.19 -8.52
C ALA A 281 2.78 1.38 -8.63
N PRO A 282 4.13 1.22 -8.59
CA PRO A 282 5.04 2.34 -8.70
C PRO A 282 4.95 3.09 -10.03
N ARG A 283 4.60 2.40 -11.13
CA ARG A 283 4.46 2.99 -12.47
C ARG A 283 3.22 3.86 -12.57
N ILE A 284 2.10 3.37 -12.06
CA ILE A 284 0.83 4.11 -11.99
C ILE A 284 0.97 5.32 -11.06
N ASN A 285 1.48 5.11 -9.84
CA ASN A 285 1.71 6.19 -8.87
C ASN A 285 2.70 7.26 -9.36
N ALA A 286 3.65 6.89 -10.22
CA ALA A 286 4.58 7.87 -10.81
C ALA A 286 3.85 8.87 -11.72
N CYS A 287 2.79 8.46 -12.42
CA CYS A 287 1.99 9.36 -13.25
C CYS A 287 1.39 10.48 -12.40
N GLY A 288 0.70 10.16 -11.31
CA GLY A 288 0.13 11.16 -10.39
C GLY A 288 1.20 12.07 -9.75
N ARG A 289 2.37 11.51 -9.39
CA ARG A 289 3.48 12.30 -8.82
C ARG A 289 4.13 13.25 -9.82
N MET A 290 4.11 12.91 -11.11
CA MET A 290 4.66 13.73 -12.20
C MET A 290 3.60 14.60 -12.90
N GLY A 291 2.33 14.58 -12.44
CA GLY A 291 1.24 15.41 -12.98
C GLY A 291 0.58 14.86 -14.24
N HIS A 292 0.69 13.55 -14.50
CA HIS A 292 0.19 12.85 -15.70
C HIS A 292 -0.80 11.73 -15.35
N GLN A 293 -1.60 11.88 -14.30
CA GLN A 293 -2.51 10.86 -13.77
C GLN A 293 -3.53 10.32 -14.81
N GLU A 294 -3.91 11.14 -15.79
CA GLU A 294 -4.86 10.76 -16.84
C GLU A 294 -4.32 9.63 -17.73
N GLU A 295 -3.00 9.60 -17.98
CA GLU A 295 -2.39 8.58 -18.83
C GLU A 295 -2.49 7.17 -18.22
N ALA A 296 -2.48 7.04 -16.91
CA ALA A 296 -2.70 5.76 -16.25
C ALA A 296 -4.15 5.26 -16.44
N LEU A 297 -5.13 6.16 -16.40
CA LEU A 297 -6.52 5.83 -16.70
C LEU A 297 -6.70 5.48 -18.17
N GLU A 298 -6.13 6.26 -19.09
CA GLU A 298 -6.15 6.00 -20.53
C GLU A 298 -5.60 4.62 -20.87
N LEU A 299 -4.47 4.22 -20.24
CA LEU A 299 -3.90 2.89 -20.40
C LEU A 299 -4.91 1.78 -20.13
N PHE A 300 -5.69 1.90 -19.06
CA PHE A 300 -6.65 0.86 -18.67
C PHE A 300 -7.95 0.88 -19.45
N LEU A 301 -8.28 2.02 -20.07
CA LEU A 301 -9.48 2.18 -20.88
C LEU A 301 -9.27 1.80 -22.35
N THR A 302 -8.05 1.94 -22.89
CA THR A 302 -7.80 1.64 -24.30
C THR A 302 -7.94 0.16 -24.64
N ASN A 303 -8.45 -0.10 -25.84
CA ASN A 303 -8.48 -1.43 -26.45
C ASN A 303 -7.45 -1.55 -27.60
N ASN A 304 -6.68 -0.49 -27.88
CA ASN A 304 -5.67 -0.44 -28.92
C ASN A 304 -4.30 -0.85 -28.36
N ILE A 305 -3.71 -1.93 -28.90
CA ILE A 305 -2.42 -2.48 -28.43
C ILE A 305 -1.27 -1.48 -28.64
N GLU A 306 -1.23 -0.77 -29.76
CA GLU A 306 -0.12 0.16 -30.04
C GLU A 306 -0.20 1.41 -29.13
N GLU A 307 -1.40 1.88 -28.86
CA GLU A 307 -1.63 2.95 -27.88
C GLU A 307 -1.22 2.49 -26.47
N ALA A 308 -1.64 1.29 -26.06
CA ALA A 308 -1.27 0.72 -24.78
C ALA A 308 0.26 0.58 -24.60
N LYS A 309 0.99 0.16 -25.64
CA LYS A 309 2.45 0.12 -25.62
C LYS A 309 3.06 1.51 -25.43
N THR A 310 2.60 2.48 -26.22
CA THR A 310 3.08 3.86 -26.15
C THR A 310 2.87 4.45 -24.75
N ILE A 311 1.67 4.26 -24.17
CA ILE A 311 1.39 4.75 -22.81
C ILE A 311 2.23 3.99 -21.79
N THR A 312 2.38 2.67 -21.91
CA THR A 312 3.22 1.88 -21.01
C THR A 312 4.68 2.37 -20.99
N GLU A 313 5.24 2.71 -22.16
CA GLU A 313 6.58 3.31 -22.25
C GLU A 313 6.67 4.64 -21.51
N LYS A 314 5.64 5.49 -21.62
CA LYS A 314 5.57 6.75 -20.85
C LYS A 314 5.53 6.49 -19.33
N LEU A 315 4.70 5.54 -18.88
CA LEU A 315 4.62 5.17 -17.46
C LEU A 315 5.97 4.67 -16.92
N ASN A 316 6.68 3.86 -17.70
CA ASN A 316 8.03 3.42 -17.36
C ASN A 316 9.00 4.60 -17.24
N ASN A 317 8.93 5.57 -18.16
CA ASN A 317 9.77 6.77 -18.14
C ASN A 317 9.47 7.65 -16.92
N TYR A 318 8.19 7.89 -16.59
CA TYR A 318 7.82 8.64 -15.38
C TYR A 318 8.33 7.95 -14.11
N ASN A 319 8.22 6.62 -14.04
CA ASN A 319 8.75 5.88 -12.91
C ASN A 319 10.28 5.96 -12.82
N SER A 320 10.99 5.90 -13.93
CA SER A 320 12.46 6.07 -13.97
C SER A 320 12.87 7.47 -13.53
N THR A 321 12.20 8.51 -14.07
CA THR A 321 12.44 9.91 -13.67
C THR A 321 12.17 10.12 -12.18
N ARG A 322 11.06 9.57 -11.66
CA ARG A 322 10.74 9.62 -10.23
C ARG A 322 11.85 8.96 -9.39
N GLN A 323 12.39 7.81 -9.82
CA GLN A 323 13.49 7.11 -9.12
C GLN A 323 14.80 7.91 -9.15
N GLU A 324 15.09 8.63 -10.23
CA GLU A 324 16.26 9.50 -10.33
C GLU A 324 16.15 10.70 -9.37
N ILE A 325 14.98 11.36 -9.36
CA ILE A 325 14.69 12.45 -8.43
C ILE A 325 14.78 11.97 -6.99
N GLU A 326 14.18 10.82 -6.68
CA GLU A 326 14.21 10.20 -5.36
C GLU A 326 15.65 9.92 -4.90
N ARG A 327 16.47 9.34 -5.77
CA ARG A 327 17.89 9.06 -5.47
C ARG A 327 18.68 10.35 -5.20
N LYS A 328 18.44 11.40 -6.00
CA LYS A 328 19.09 12.69 -5.81
C LYS A 328 18.74 13.29 -4.45
N ILE A 329 17.44 13.40 -4.14
CA ILE A 329 16.98 13.95 -2.85
C ILE A 329 17.50 13.10 -1.69
N PHE A 330 17.50 11.78 -1.81
CA PHE A 330 17.98 10.88 -0.77
C PHE A 330 19.47 11.08 -0.47
N ASN A 331 20.32 11.20 -1.51
CA ASN A 331 21.75 11.45 -1.33
C ASN A 331 22.02 12.80 -0.69
N GLU A 332 21.33 13.87 -1.13
CA GLU A 332 21.43 15.19 -0.52
C GLU A 332 20.98 15.19 0.95
N ALA A 333 19.91 14.45 1.26
CA ALA A 333 19.45 14.30 2.64
C ALA A 333 20.49 13.56 3.51
N LEU A 334 21.13 12.50 3.00
CA LEU A 334 22.20 11.81 3.71
C LEU A 334 23.40 12.71 4.00
N GLU A 335 23.83 13.51 3.03
CA GLU A 335 24.91 14.50 3.21
C GLU A 335 24.57 15.51 4.31
N LYS A 336 23.33 16.03 4.33
CA LYS A 336 22.86 16.95 5.39
C LYS A 336 22.88 16.28 6.76
N ILE A 337 22.39 15.03 6.88
CA ILE A 337 22.38 14.26 8.14
C ILE A 337 23.81 14.04 8.65
N GLN A 338 24.76 13.71 7.76
CA GLN A 338 26.16 13.53 8.12
C GLN A 338 26.79 14.82 8.63
N ASN A 339 26.53 15.95 7.96
CA ASN A 339 27.06 17.27 8.35
C ASN A 339 26.51 17.74 9.70
N GLU A 340 25.24 17.44 10.02
CA GLU A 340 24.61 17.74 11.32
C GLU A 340 25.06 16.78 12.43
N GLY A 341 25.78 15.70 12.10
CA GLY A 341 26.35 14.73 13.04
C GLY A 341 25.36 13.72 13.60
N ASN A 342 24.16 13.60 13.05
CA ASN A 342 23.09 12.63 13.39
C ASN A 342 22.78 12.52 14.91
N LYS A 343 22.89 13.62 15.66
CA LYS A 343 22.71 13.64 17.14
C LYS A 343 21.26 13.87 17.56
N SER A 344 20.42 14.43 16.68
CA SER A 344 19.02 14.74 16.97
C SER A 344 18.17 13.47 17.07
N ASN A 345 17.06 13.54 17.82
CA ASN A 345 16.06 12.46 17.93
C ASN A 345 15.13 12.41 16.71
N THR A 346 15.08 13.47 15.94
CA THR A 346 14.31 13.61 14.70
C THR A 346 15.20 13.93 13.51
N ILE A 347 14.66 13.82 12.30
CA ILE A 347 15.31 14.26 11.07
C ILE A 347 14.38 15.24 10.36
N VAL A 348 14.66 16.53 10.51
CA VAL A 348 13.91 17.60 9.82
C VAL A 348 14.86 18.32 8.88
N LEU A 349 14.64 18.16 7.57
CA LEU A 349 15.52 18.71 6.54
C LEU A 349 14.73 19.50 5.52
N ALA A 350 15.32 20.59 5.05
CA ALA A 350 14.79 21.35 3.93
C ALA A 350 15.77 21.35 2.74
N GLY A 351 15.21 21.39 1.54
CA GLY A 351 15.98 21.48 0.31
C GLY A 351 15.28 22.35 -0.72
N GLU A 352 16.04 23.24 -1.36
CA GLU A 352 15.60 23.96 -2.54
C GLU A 352 15.58 23.00 -3.74
N ASN A 353 14.60 23.15 -4.62
CA ASN A 353 14.45 22.31 -5.81
C ASN A 353 14.17 20.81 -5.52
N TRP A 354 13.81 20.44 -4.31
CA TRP A 354 13.27 19.12 -4.06
C TRP A 354 11.86 19.01 -4.66
N HIS A 355 11.50 17.84 -5.15
CA HIS A 355 10.20 17.62 -5.76
C HIS A 355 9.18 17.22 -4.68
N HIS A 356 8.17 18.07 -4.40
CA HIS A 356 7.21 17.83 -3.32
C HIS A 356 6.39 16.53 -3.50
N GLY A 357 6.15 16.06 -4.74
CA GLY A 357 5.53 14.76 -5.00
C GLY A 357 6.40 13.54 -4.66
N VAL A 358 7.73 13.74 -4.40
CA VAL A 358 8.70 12.66 -4.17
C VAL A 358 9.25 12.65 -2.74
N ILE A 359 9.31 13.81 -2.05
CA ILE A 359 9.90 13.91 -0.70
C ILE A 359 9.28 12.93 0.30
N GLY A 360 7.98 12.59 0.19
CA GLY A 360 7.34 11.62 1.08
C GLY A 360 7.89 10.20 0.96
N ILE A 361 8.35 9.79 -0.24
CA ILE A 361 9.03 8.50 -0.46
C ILE A 361 10.40 8.53 0.22
N VAL A 362 11.13 9.64 0.04
CA VAL A 362 12.45 9.79 0.65
C VAL A 362 12.34 9.85 2.18
N SER A 363 11.34 10.57 2.72
CA SER A 363 11.07 10.60 4.15
C SER A 363 10.85 9.18 4.71
N SER A 364 10.06 8.33 4.04
CA SER A 364 9.90 6.92 4.44
C SER A 364 11.25 6.19 4.51
N LYS A 365 12.09 6.31 3.48
CA LYS A 365 13.42 5.66 3.44
C LYS A 365 14.36 6.16 4.53
N ILE A 366 14.34 7.45 4.83
CA ILE A 366 15.13 8.05 5.90
C ILE A 366 14.64 7.53 7.26
N THR A 367 13.32 7.53 7.49
CA THR A 367 12.73 6.98 8.72
C THR A 367 13.09 5.52 8.92
N GLU A 368 13.00 4.68 7.89
CA GLU A 368 13.38 3.27 7.95
C GLU A 368 14.89 3.07 8.24
N MET A 369 15.74 3.87 7.59
CA MET A 369 17.19 3.75 7.72
C MET A 369 17.70 4.16 9.11
N PHE A 370 17.19 5.27 9.63
CA PHE A 370 17.66 5.85 10.89
C PHE A 370 16.77 5.49 12.09
N PHE A 371 15.59 4.94 11.84
CA PHE A 371 14.56 4.68 12.84
C PHE A 371 14.27 5.92 13.70
N LYS A 372 14.01 7.04 13.04
CA LYS A 372 13.68 8.34 13.64
C LYS A 372 12.49 8.95 12.91
N PRO A 373 11.58 9.66 13.59
CA PRO A 373 10.60 10.49 12.91
C PRO A 373 11.29 11.45 11.96
N SER A 374 10.85 11.51 10.70
CA SER A 374 11.50 12.35 9.71
C SER A 374 10.50 13.20 8.92
N ILE A 375 10.87 14.45 8.66
CA ILE A 375 10.13 15.41 7.87
C ILE A 375 11.06 16.02 6.83
N LEU A 376 10.72 15.88 5.55
CA LEU A 376 11.44 16.51 4.45
C LEU A 376 10.59 17.63 3.87
N ILE A 377 11.18 18.77 3.64
CA ILE A 377 10.51 20.00 3.20
C ILE A 377 11.12 20.50 1.89
N CYS A 378 10.29 20.66 0.89
CA CYS A 378 10.62 21.31 -0.36
C CYS A 378 10.41 22.84 -0.19
N ILE A 379 11.44 23.63 -0.36
CA ILE A 379 11.36 25.10 -0.30
C ILE A 379 11.20 25.66 -1.71
N GLU A 380 10.14 26.42 -1.91
CA GLU A 380 9.82 27.14 -3.14
C GLU A 380 9.60 28.62 -2.82
N GLY A 381 10.66 29.42 -2.91
CA GLY A 381 10.63 30.83 -2.53
C GLY A 381 10.34 31.01 -1.03
N GLU A 382 9.25 31.70 -0.70
CA GLU A 382 8.84 31.97 0.68
C GLU A 382 8.06 30.82 1.33
N ASN A 383 7.73 29.76 0.58
CA ASN A 383 6.87 28.70 1.05
C ASN A 383 7.63 27.38 1.11
N GLY A 384 7.29 26.56 2.11
CA GLY A 384 7.76 25.19 2.25
C GLY A 384 6.59 24.20 2.27
N LYS A 385 6.69 23.13 1.46
CA LYS A 385 5.78 21.98 1.50
C LYS A 385 6.53 20.79 2.05
N GLY A 386 6.03 20.20 3.14
CA GLY A 386 6.68 19.09 3.83
C GLY A 386 5.87 17.80 3.78
N SER A 387 6.59 16.69 3.88
CA SER A 387 6.02 15.37 4.11
C SER A 387 6.81 14.64 5.18
N GLY A 388 6.09 14.11 6.19
CA GLY A 388 6.68 13.41 7.33
C GLY A 388 6.29 11.95 7.40
N ARG A 389 7.17 11.16 8.02
CA ARG A 389 6.95 9.76 8.36
C ARG A 389 7.41 9.50 9.78
N SER A 390 6.70 8.61 10.48
CA SER A 390 6.98 8.28 11.87
C SER A 390 7.53 6.87 12.08
N ILE A 391 7.92 6.64 13.32
CA ILE A 391 8.21 5.32 13.88
C ILE A 391 7.08 4.92 14.83
N PRO A 392 6.83 3.62 15.04
CA PRO A 392 5.84 3.17 16.03
C PRO A 392 6.11 3.77 17.40
N GLY A 393 5.07 4.34 18.02
CA GLY A 393 5.16 4.96 19.35
C GLY A 393 5.44 6.46 19.35
N PHE A 394 5.48 7.12 18.20
CA PHE A 394 5.53 8.58 18.08
C PHE A 394 4.45 9.09 17.15
N ASP A 395 3.47 9.82 17.68
CA ASP A 395 2.36 10.38 16.90
C ASP A 395 2.76 11.68 16.21
N LEU A 396 2.94 11.61 14.87
CA LEU A 396 3.28 12.79 14.07
C LEU A 396 2.16 13.84 14.03
N HIS A 397 0.90 13.41 14.04
CA HIS A 397 -0.22 14.35 13.97
C HIS A 397 -0.32 15.17 15.26
N ASP A 398 -0.17 14.53 16.42
CA ASP A 398 -0.09 15.23 17.71
C ASP A 398 1.11 16.18 17.76
N ALA A 399 2.29 15.70 17.36
CA ALA A 399 3.49 16.52 17.33
C ALA A 399 3.33 17.77 16.45
N LEU A 400 2.70 17.66 15.25
CA LEU A 400 2.42 18.83 14.40
C LEU A 400 1.35 19.74 15.01
N THR A 401 0.37 19.20 15.72
CA THR A 401 -0.63 19.99 16.44
C THR A 401 0.03 20.89 17.49
N ARG A 402 1.07 20.37 18.17
CA ARG A 402 1.88 21.14 19.12
C ARG A 402 2.84 22.14 18.46
N CYS A 403 3.12 21.97 17.16
CA CYS A 403 3.93 22.90 16.33
C CYS A 403 3.09 23.88 15.51
N LYS A 404 1.76 23.94 15.67
CA LYS A 404 0.82 24.67 14.80
C LYS A 404 1.18 26.14 14.56
N ASP A 405 1.81 26.82 15.55
CA ASP A 405 2.14 28.24 15.45
C ASP A 405 3.25 28.53 14.42
N SER A 406 4.02 27.50 14.04
CA SER A 406 5.05 27.57 12.99
C SER A 406 4.57 27.02 11.64
N LEU A 407 3.31 26.58 11.54
CA LEU A 407 2.74 25.96 10.35
C LEU A 407 1.58 26.79 9.78
N GLU A 408 1.44 26.78 8.46
CA GLU A 408 0.26 27.38 7.78
C GLU A 408 -0.89 26.38 7.67
N LYS A 409 -0.57 25.12 7.29
CA LYS A 409 -1.50 24.00 7.21
C LYS A 409 -0.77 22.71 7.52
N PHE A 410 -1.46 21.77 8.10
CA PHE A 410 -1.00 20.39 8.25
C PHE A 410 -2.18 19.43 8.30
N GLY A 411 -1.90 18.16 8.06
CA GLY A 411 -2.88 17.08 8.13
C GLY A 411 -2.21 15.73 7.94
N GLY A 412 -2.95 14.68 8.25
CA GLY A 412 -2.48 13.29 8.17
C GLY A 412 -2.86 12.53 9.42
N HIS A 413 -2.10 11.48 9.70
CA HIS A 413 -2.32 10.53 10.78
C HIS A 413 -1.03 10.28 11.57
N GLU A 414 -1.08 9.45 12.61
CA GLU A 414 0.04 9.09 13.47
C GLU A 414 1.34 8.82 12.69
N MET A 415 1.28 8.04 11.60
CA MET A 415 2.48 7.53 10.89
C MET A 415 2.90 8.37 9.69
N ALA A 416 2.03 9.23 9.16
CA ALA A 416 2.31 9.99 7.95
C ALA A 416 1.56 11.32 7.94
N VAL A 417 2.27 12.40 7.62
CA VAL A 417 1.71 13.76 7.60
C VAL A 417 2.18 14.55 6.38
N GLY A 418 1.36 15.53 6.00
CA GLY A 418 1.72 16.62 5.10
C GLY A 418 1.65 17.95 5.83
N LEU A 419 2.47 18.91 5.47
CA LEU A 419 2.46 20.26 6.06
C LEU A 419 2.87 21.34 5.07
N THR A 420 2.49 22.57 5.40
CA THR A 420 3.01 23.78 4.75
C THR A 420 3.45 24.78 5.81
N LEU A 421 4.53 25.50 5.52
CA LEU A 421 5.07 26.53 6.40
C LEU A 421 5.72 27.64 5.58
N LYS A 422 5.98 28.81 6.20
CA LYS A 422 6.84 29.84 5.64
C LYS A 422 8.31 29.45 5.80
N SER A 423 9.15 29.73 4.80
CA SER A 423 10.56 29.34 4.82
C SER A 423 11.34 29.94 5.99
N ASP A 424 10.99 31.15 6.44
CA ASP A 424 11.57 31.82 7.61
C ASP A 424 11.18 31.14 8.95
N LYS A 425 10.12 30.30 8.97
CA LYS A 425 9.67 29.52 10.12
C LYS A 425 10.33 28.13 10.24
N PHE A 426 11.16 27.75 9.29
CA PHE A 426 11.74 26.41 9.24
C PHE A 426 12.55 26.07 10.51
N GLU A 427 13.45 26.94 10.93
CA GLU A 427 14.29 26.68 12.11
C GLU A 427 13.48 26.66 13.41
N GLU A 428 12.47 27.52 13.56
CA GLU A 428 11.56 27.51 14.70
C GLU A 428 10.79 26.18 14.76
N PHE A 429 10.25 25.73 13.64
CA PHE A 429 9.57 24.44 13.51
C PHE A 429 10.50 23.28 13.85
N LYS A 430 11.71 23.22 13.26
CA LYS A 430 12.69 22.15 13.48
C LYS A 430 13.06 22.01 14.96
N ASN A 431 13.34 23.13 15.62
CA ASN A 431 13.70 23.13 17.03
C ASN A 431 12.53 22.66 17.92
N LYS A 432 11.31 23.16 17.64
CA LYS A 432 10.13 22.77 18.41
C LYS A 432 9.79 21.30 18.24
N PHE A 433 9.91 20.78 17.02
CA PHE A 433 9.67 19.37 16.73
C PHE A 433 10.68 18.45 17.42
N GLU A 434 11.95 18.85 17.50
CA GLU A 434 12.99 18.13 18.25
C GLU A 434 12.73 18.15 19.78
N GLU A 435 12.29 19.28 20.34
CA GLU A 435 11.91 19.38 21.76
C GLU A 435 10.80 18.38 22.10
N ILE A 436 9.77 18.27 21.23
CA ILE A 436 8.67 17.31 21.43
C ILE A 436 9.18 15.87 21.39
N ALA A 437 10.05 15.54 20.45
CA ALA A 437 10.62 14.20 20.35
C ALA A 437 11.49 13.82 21.57
N ILE A 438 12.16 14.81 22.18
CA ILE A 438 12.90 14.60 23.44
C ILE A 438 11.92 14.34 24.59
N GLU A 439 10.85 15.12 24.70
CA GLU A 439 9.80 14.94 25.71
C GLU A 439 9.16 13.55 25.61
N GLU A 440 8.85 13.10 24.40
CA GLU A 440 8.26 11.79 24.08
C GLU A 440 9.29 10.64 24.10
N LYS A 441 10.56 10.93 24.43
CA LYS A 441 11.65 9.94 24.55
C LYS A 441 11.83 9.03 23.35
N THR A 442 11.72 9.57 22.14
CA THR A 442 11.83 8.80 20.90
C THR A 442 13.14 8.01 20.78
N SER A 443 14.22 8.48 21.41
CA SER A 443 15.52 7.79 21.45
C SER A 443 15.51 6.48 22.25
N GLU A 444 14.52 6.27 23.11
CA GLU A 444 14.36 5.04 23.90
C GLU A 444 13.56 3.97 23.13
N ILE A 445 12.92 4.34 22.01
CA ILE A 445 12.14 3.42 21.19
C ILE A 445 13.09 2.52 20.39
N VAL A 446 12.99 1.21 20.58
CA VAL A 446 13.83 0.21 19.92
C VAL A 446 13.04 -0.47 18.80
N PRO A 447 13.61 -0.63 17.60
CA PRO A 447 12.94 -1.35 16.52
C PRO A 447 12.72 -2.82 16.90
N ILE A 448 11.47 -3.27 16.75
CA ILE A 448 11.06 -4.64 17.04
C ILE A 448 10.86 -5.42 15.74
N ILE A 449 11.43 -6.63 15.68
CA ILE A 449 11.15 -7.61 14.64
C ILE A 449 10.31 -8.73 15.27
N ASN A 450 9.03 -8.82 14.89
CA ASN A 450 8.19 -9.95 15.27
C ASN A 450 8.57 -11.17 14.44
N VAL A 451 8.84 -12.30 15.09
CA VAL A 451 9.30 -13.54 14.45
C VAL A 451 8.29 -14.66 14.69
N ASP A 452 8.01 -15.41 13.64
CA ASP A 452 6.99 -16.47 13.63
C ASP A 452 7.46 -17.78 14.24
N GLY A 453 8.75 -17.93 14.51
CA GLY A 453 9.29 -19.10 15.18
C GLY A 453 10.77 -19.35 14.91
N ILE A 454 11.30 -20.40 15.53
CA ILE A 454 12.67 -20.88 15.32
C ILE A 454 12.59 -22.11 14.43
N ILE A 455 13.36 -22.12 13.34
CA ILE A 455 13.46 -23.28 12.44
C ILE A 455 14.92 -23.62 12.16
N THR A 456 15.15 -24.85 11.72
CA THR A 456 16.50 -25.35 11.37
C THR A 456 16.64 -25.48 9.85
N LEU A 457 17.88 -25.57 9.34
CA LEU A 457 18.10 -25.80 7.91
C LEU A 457 17.52 -27.15 7.43
N LYS A 458 17.33 -28.11 8.32
CA LYS A 458 16.67 -29.39 8.02
C LYS A 458 15.19 -29.22 7.66
N ASP A 459 14.52 -28.22 8.27
CA ASP A 459 13.10 -27.95 8.04
C ASP A 459 12.85 -27.29 6.68
N LEU A 460 13.92 -26.76 6.04
CA LEU A 460 13.87 -26.12 4.72
C LEU A 460 13.84 -27.17 3.61
N ASN A 461 12.70 -27.73 3.36
CA ASN A 461 12.48 -28.70 2.30
C ASN A 461 11.31 -28.27 1.39
N ARG A 462 11.16 -28.95 0.26
CA ARG A 462 10.15 -28.60 -0.74
C ARG A 462 8.73 -28.60 -0.16
N LYS A 463 8.41 -29.56 0.71
CA LYS A 463 7.08 -29.66 1.34
C LYS A 463 6.79 -28.42 2.20
N THR A 464 7.73 -28.02 3.03
CA THR A 464 7.59 -26.81 3.87
C THR A 464 7.33 -25.56 3.02
N ILE A 465 8.04 -25.41 1.89
CA ILE A 465 7.86 -24.26 1.02
C ILE A 465 6.50 -24.29 0.32
N GLU A 466 6.06 -25.45 -0.16
CA GLU A 466 4.74 -25.61 -0.76
C GLU A 466 3.61 -25.31 0.25
N GLU A 467 3.78 -25.71 1.50
CA GLU A 467 2.84 -25.39 2.58
C GLU A 467 2.85 -23.87 2.90
N LEU A 468 4.01 -23.21 2.94
CA LEU A 468 4.08 -21.76 3.18
C LEU A 468 3.38 -20.94 2.09
N LYS A 469 3.32 -21.44 0.85
CA LYS A 469 2.56 -20.81 -0.23
C LYS A 469 1.05 -20.73 0.02
N LEU A 470 0.51 -21.59 0.89
CA LEU A 470 -0.90 -21.51 1.30
C LEU A 470 -1.22 -20.19 2.00
N LEU A 471 -0.22 -19.58 2.62
CA LEU A 471 -0.34 -18.29 3.31
C LEU A 471 -0.37 -17.09 2.36
N GLU A 472 0.05 -17.25 1.09
CA GLU A 472 0.00 -16.17 0.09
C GLU A 472 -1.47 -15.81 -0.27
N PRO A 473 -1.72 -14.54 -0.69
CA PRO A 473 -0.77 -13.44 -0.89
C PRO A 473 -0.35 -12.77 0.42
N PHE A 474 0.93 -12.35 0.48
CA PHE A 474 1.46 -11.56 1.59
C PHE A 474 1.23 -10.07 1.36
N GLY A 475 1.10 -9.30 2.44
CA GLY A 475 0.88 -7.87 2.45
C GLY A 475 0.61 -7.36 3.85
N ASP A 476 -0.13 -6.26 3.99
CA ASP A 476 -0.49 -5.77 5.32
C ASP A 476 -1.36 -6.79 6.07
N SER A 477 -1.20 -6.86 7.38
CA SER A 477 -1.86 -7.82 8.29
C SER A 477 -1.60 -9.31 7.98
N ASN A 478 -0.91 -9.63 6.89
CA ASN A 478 -0.40 -10.95 6.54
C ASN A 478 1.01 -10.84 5.95
N LYS A 479 1.95 -10.40 6.77
CA LYS A 479 3.36 -10.24 6.36
C LYS A 479 4.00 -11.58 6.04
N GLU A 480 5.01 -11.56 5.16
CA GLU A 480 5.83 -12.75 4.89
C GLU A 480 6.44 -13.29 6.19
N PRO A 481 6.35 -14.62 6.45
CA PRO A 481 6.81 -15.20 7.70
C PRO A 481 8.32 -15.00 7.92
N LEU A 482 8.66 -14.59 9.15
CA LEU A 482 10.03 -14.38 9.61
C LEU A 482 10.46 -15.45 10.59
N PHE A 483 11.57 -16.08 10.31
CA PHE A 483 12.11 -17.15 11.15
C PHE A 483 13.48 -16.84 11.69
N VAL A 484 13.75 -17.31 12.90
CA VAL A 484 15.09 -17.30 13.50
C VAL A 484 15.80 -18.61 13.18
N TYR A 485 17.04 -18.49 12.72
CA TYR A 485 17.99 -19.58 12.51
C TYR A 485 19.14 -19.40 13.48
N LYS A 486 19.36 -20.38 14.37
CA LYS A 486 20.36 -20.28 15.44
C LYS A 486 21.65 -21.03 15.12
N ASN A 487 22.77 -20.53 15.64
CA ASN A 487 24.10 -21.18 15.60
C ASN A 487 24.58 -21.55 14.18
N LEU A 488 24.24 -20.75 13.17
CA LEU A 488 24.75 -20.96 11.83
C LEU A 488 26.20 -20.50 11.72
N LYS A 489 27.07 -21.34 11.13
CA LYS A 489 28.46 -20.98 10.86
C LYS A 489 28.60 -20.35 9.49
N ILE A 490 29.35 -19.25 9.40
CA ILE A 490 29.68 -18.59 8.14
C ILE A 490 30.75 -19.37 7.42
N ASP A 491 30.47 -19.94 6.26
CA ASP A 491 31.43 -20.60 5.37
C ASP A 491 32.00 -19.64 4.33
N SER A 492 31.21 -18.67 3.85
CA SER A 492 31.66 -17.57 3.02
C SER A 492 30.90 -16.31 3.26
N ILE A 493 31.54 -15.17 3.10
CA ILE A 493 31.00 -13.83 3.24
C ILE A 493 31.55 -12.93 2.14
N ARG A 494 30.68 -12.19 1.46
CA ARG A 494 31.08 -11.19 0.46
C ARG A 494 30.03 -10.10 0.29
N ALA A 495 30.48 -8.91 -0.05
CA ALA A 495 29.61 -7.84 -0.51
C ALA A 495 29.30 -8.00 -2.01
N LEU A 496 28.12 -7.59 -2.41
CA LEU A 496 27.67 -7.52 -3.81
C LEU A 496 27.31 -6.08 -4.16
N THR A 497 27.26 -5.78 -5.47
CA THR A 497 26.79 -4.48 -5.99
C THR A 497 27.53 -3.32 -5.30
N GLU A 498 28.86 -3.26 -5.51
CA GLU A 498 29.74 -2.20 -4.96
C GLU A 498 29.63 -2.00 -3.44
N GLY A 499 29.43 -3.08 -2.70
CA GLY A 499 29.36 -3.03 -1.25
C GLY A 499 27.95 -2.87 -0.67
N LYS A 500 26.92 -2.78 -1.50
CA LYS A 500 25.55 -2.49 -1.06
C LYS A 500 24.87 -3.67 -0.36
N HIS A 501 25.05 -4.89 -0.87
CA HIS A 501 24.35 -6.08 -0.39
C HIS A 501 25.32 -7.09 0.19
N LEU A 502 24.84 -7.88 1.15
CA LEU A 502 25.58 -8.98 1.78
C LEU A 502 25.19 -10.31 1.14
N LYS A 503 26.18 -11.15 0.79
CA LYS A 503 25.95 -12.56 0.44
C LYS A 503 26.70 -13.45 1.38
N LEU A 504 26.00 -14.40 1.99
CA LEU A 504 26.55 -15.42 2.87
C LEU A 504 26.32 -16.82 2.29
N THR A 505 27.25 -17.74 2.57
CA THR A 505 26.96 -19.16 2.60
C THR A 505 27.07 -19.60 4.06
N LEU A 506 25.99 -20.18 4.55
CA LEU A 506 25.82 -20.56 5.94
C LEU A 506 25.70 -22.08 6.04
N ARG A 507 26.13 -22.64 7.17
CA ARG A 507 25.91 -24.07 7.47
C ARG A 507 25.56 -24.32 8.94
N ASP A 508 24.78 -25.33 9.16
CA ASP A 508 24.71 -26.07 10.42
C ASP A 508 25.57 -27.35 10.34
N ILE A 509 25.30 -28.34 11.17
CA ILE A 509 26.08 -29.59 11.20
C ILE A 509 26.02 -30.34 9.86
N ASN A 510 24.84 -30.41 9.21
CA ASN A 510 24.56 -31.30 8.09
C ASN A 510 24.14 -30.57 6.81
N TYR A 511 23.70 -29.33 6.90
CA TYR A 511 23.08 -28.59 5.79
C TYR A 511 23.82 -27.29 5.51
N ARG A 512 23.78 -26.88 4.26
CA ARG A 512 24.36 -25.62 3.80
C ARG A 512 23.31 -24.84 3.01
N ILE A 513 23.26 -23.51 3.20
CA ILE A 513 22.31 -22.62 2.54
C ILE A 513 22.97 -21.31 2.14
N ASN A 514 22.52 -20.73 1.03
CA ASN A 514 22.86 -19.38 0.65
C ASN A 514 21.91 -18.39 1.32
N ALA A 515 22.42 -17.22 1.67
CA ALA A 515 21.63 -16.14 2.23
C ALA A 515 22.06 -14.81 1.60
N ILE A 516 21.08 -13.93 1.37
CA ILE A 516 21.29 -12.58 0.85
C ILE A 516 20.70 -11.56 1.83
N GLY A 517 21.45 -10.49 2.10
CA GLY A 517 21.00 -9.35 2.91
C GLY A 517 21.03 -8.09 2.07
N PHE A 518 19.87 -7.61 1.67
CA PHE A 518 19.76 -6.36 0.92
C PHE A 518 20.11 -5.17 1.82
N ASN A 519 20.94 -4.26 1.33
CA ASN A 519 21.49 -3.10 2.04
C ASN A 519 22.29 -3.42 3.32
N LEU A 520 22.73 -4.66 3.49
CA LEU A 520 23.51 -5.13 4.63
C LEU A 520 25.00 -5.35 4.28
N GLY A 521 25.48 -4.80 3.17
CA GLY A 521 26.85 -5.03 2.70
C GLY A 521 27.93 -4.57 3.68
N TYR A 522 27.65 -3.55 4.50
CA TYR A 522 28.55 -3.05 5.55
C TYR A 522 28.91 -4.10 6.60
N LEU A 523 28.10 -5.13 6.78
CA LEU A 523 28.35 -6.22 7.74
C LEU A 523 29.53 -7.11 7.33
N VAL A 524 30.03 -7.01 6.10
CA VAL A 524 31.26 -7.71 5.67
C VAL A 524 32.46 -7.35 6.56
N ASP A 525 32.48 -6.13 7.11
CA ASP A 525 33.56 -5.68 7.99
C ASP A 525 33.40 -6.13 9.45
N GLU A 526 32.18 -6.51 9.85
CA GLU A 526 31.85 -6.90 11.24
C GLU A 526 31.95 -8.41 11.49
N TYR A 527 31.75 -9.23 10.44
CA TYR A 527 31.73 -10.69 10.54
C TYR A 527 32.88 -11.34 9.75
N ARG A 528 33.28 -12.56 10.15
CA ARG A 528 34.36 -13.32 9.52
C ARG A 528 33.91 -14.75 9.22
N ILE A 529 34.59 -15.39 8.26
CA ILE A 529 34.45 -16.83 8.00
C ILE A 529 34.78 -17.59 9.29
N GLY A 530 33.89 -18.48 9.68
CA GLY A 530 33.99 -19.27 10.90
C GLY A 530 33.19 -18.76 12.08
N ASP A 531 32.72 -17.50 12.03
CA ASP A 531 31.83 -16.95 13.06
C ASP A 531 30.53 -17.74 13.11
N LYS A 532 29.99 -17.88 14.32
CA LYS A 532 28.63 -18.39 14.55
C LYS A 532 27.68 -17.23 14.74
N ILE A 533 26.56 -17.32 14.05
CA ILE A 533 25.54 -16.27 14.01
C ILE A 533 24.15 -16.82 14.25
N ASP A 534 23.30 -15.99 14.80
CA ASP A 534 21.86 -16.13 14.75
C ASP A 534 21.32 -15.15 13.70
N LEU A 535 20.35 -15.55 12.93
CA LEU A 535 19.84 -14.82 11.79
C LEU A 535 18.31 -14.80 11.81
N VAL A 536 17.71 -13.65 11.51
CA VAL A 536 16.29 -13.54 11.16
C VAL A 536 16.15 -13.31 9.66
N GLY A 537 15.28 -14.10 9.04
CA GLY A 537 15.04 -13.96 7.61
C GLY A 537 13.80 -14.68 7.11
N THR A 538 13.45 -14.39 5.85
CA THR A 538 12.40 -15.08 5.09
C THR A 538 13.04 -16.17 4.22
N ILE A 539 12.19 -17.09 3.75
CA ILE A 539 12.59 -18.19 2.87
C ILE A 539 12.21 -17.82 1.44
N GLU A 540 13.16 -17.85 0.52
CA GLU A 540 12.91 -17.56 -0.88
C GLU A 540 13.34 -18.73 -1.78
N ILE A 541 12.64 -18.90 -2.90
CA ILE A 541 13.10 -19.75 -4.00
C ILE A 541 13.89 -18.88 -4.97
N ASN A 542 15.21 -19.08 -5.02
CA ASN A 542 16.06 -18.44 -6.01
C ASN A 542 16.14 -19.32 -7.27
N SER A 543 15.77 -18.76 -8.41
CA SER A 543 15.91 -19.43 -9.72
C SER A 543 17.04 -18.77 -10.51
N PHE A 544 18.13 -19.51 -10.69
CA PHE A 544 19.27 -19.06 -11.47
C PHE A 544 19.61 -20.10 -12.56
N ASN A 545 19.67 -19.66 -13.82
CA ASN A 545 19.90 -20.54 -14.99
C ASN A 545 18.99 -21.78 -15.03
N GLY A 546 17.72 -21.61 -14.63
CA GLY A 546 16.73 -22.70 -14.61
C GLY A 546 16.85 -23.67 -13.42
N ILE A 547 17.82 -23.48 -12.54
CA ILE A 547 17.98 -24.26 -11.31
C ILE A 547 17.34 -23.49 -10.16
N GLU A 548 16.35 -24.13 -9.50
CA GLU A 548 15.75 -23.59 -8.29
C GLU A 548 16.50 -24.05 -7.05
N SER A 549 16.77 -23.14 -6.16
CA SER A 549 17.41 -23.39 -4.88
C SER A 549 16.75 -22.56 -3.77
N ILE A 550 16.74 -23.11 -2.56
CA ILE A 550 16.27 -22.38 -1.38
C ILE A 550 17.35 -21.41 -0.96
N GLN A 551 16.96 -20.17 -0.68
CA GLN A 551 17.82 -19.10 -0.20
C GLN A 551 17.12 -18.39 0.96
N LEU A 552 17.90 -17.87 1.92
CA LEU A 552 17.39 -16.99 2.96
C LEU A 552 17.55 -15.53 2.54
N ASN A 553 16.52 -14.72 2.80
CA ASN A 553 16.62 -13.27 2.71
C ASN A 553 16.77 -12.69 4.12
N ILE A 554 17.95 -12.18 4.43
CA ILE A 554 18.36 -11.73 5.76
C ILE A 554 17.66 -10.39 6.08
N LYS A 555 17.00 -10.32 7.21
CA LYS A 555 16.41 -9.08 7.76
C LYS A 555 17.20 -8.53 8.94
N ASP A 556 17.87 -9.42 9.68
CA ASP A 556 18.78 -9.06 10.77
C ASP A 556 19.73 -10.20 11.10
N ILE A 557 20.86 -9.88 11.74
CA ILE A 557 21.91 -10.85 12.09
C ILE A 557 22.60 -10.41 13.37
N MET A 558 22.91 -11.38 14.24
CA MET A 558 23.70 -11.16 15.45
C MET A 558 24.70 -12.31 15.68
N LYS A 559 25.76 -12.08 16.44
CA LYS A 559 26.67 -13.16 16.87
C LYS A 559 25.93 -14.08 17.82
N SER A 560 26.05 -15.40 17.62
CA SER A 560 25.54 -16.39 18.58
C SER A 560 26.38 -16.35 19.85
N PHE A 561 25.73 -16.40 20.99
CA PHE A 561 26.37 -16.47 22.31
C PHE A 561 26.50 -17.90 22.79
#